data_3c5419890eeaafde66d65e1bceb06d40
#
_entry.id   3c5419890eeaafde66d65e1bceb06d40
#
_cell.length_a   1.000
_cell.length_b   1.000
_cell.length_c   1.000
_cell.angle_alpha   90.00
_cell.angle_beta   90.00
_cell.angle_gamma   90.00
#
_symmetry.space_group_name_H-M   'P 1'
#
loop_
_entity.id
_entity.type
_entity.pdbx_description
1 polymer ?
#
loop_
_entity_poly.entity_id
_entity_poly.type
_entity_poly.pdbx_seq_one_letter_code
_entity_poly.pdbx_strand_id
1 'polypeptide(L)'
;MHSIVKGWQRIFALLIVVVMCIGCSQVPSVSYNPWKVISVPTDSNLLDIAFTDNLEHGYLVGSNATLLETNDGGNTWKPITLQLDEQKYRFDSVSFVGKEGWIAGEPGLLLHTTDEGASWSRIPLSEKLPGSPIAVKALANNTAEMATNVGAIYKTTDGGKNWKAQVESAVGVVRNLERSADGKYVAVSAKGSFYSTWEPGQDAWVPHNRNSSRRVENMGFGDNGQLWLLARGGQVQFSDPTKPEEWQEAQYPELSTSWGLLDLAYRTPNEIWVGGGSGNLLRSADGGKTWEKDREVEEVAANLYKIVFLEPERGFIIGDRGALLKYLPNPETTSPEAA
;
A
#
# COMPACT_ATOMS: atom_id res chain seq x y z
N MET A 1 -52.92 16.38 -40.60
CA MET A 1 -51.65 15.66 -40.73
C MET A 1 -50.44 16.30 -40.04
N HIS A 2 -50.32 17.63 -39.99
CA HIS A 2 -49.14 18.31 -39.33
C HIS A 2 -49.04 18.16 -37.83
N SER A 3 -50.14 17.91 -37.08
CA SER A 3 -50.15 17.77 -35.63
C SER A 3 -49.64 16.40 -35.12
N ILE A 4 -49.88 15.34 -35.89
CA ILE A 4 -49.46 13.97 -35.48
C ILE A 4 -47.94 13.79 -35.64
N VAL A 5 -47.34 14.39 -36.69
CA VAL A 5 -45.87 14.32 -36.91
C VAL A 5 -45.09 15.03 -35.82
N LYS A 6 -45.56 16.16 -35.28
CA LYS A 6 -44.93 16.86 -34.15
C LYS A 6 -45.02 16.08 -32.86
N GLY A 7 -46.08 15.29 -32.65
CA GLY A 7 -46.20 14.40 -31.49
C GLY A 7 -45.16 13.27 -31.51
N TRP A 8 -44.99 12.64 -32.65
CA TRP A 8 -44.00 11.54 -32.83
C TRP A 8 -42.57 12.02 -32.72
N GLN A 9 -42.22 13.20 -33.21
CA GLN A 9 -40.88 13.78 -33.03
C GLN A 9 -40.56 14.07 -31.56
N ARG A 10 -41.55 14.51 -30.74
CA ARG A 10 -41.37 14.70 -29.30
C ARG A 10 -41.21 13.40 -28.56
N ILE A 11 -41.93 12.32 -28.93
CA ILE A 11 -41.82 11.01 -28.34
C ILE A 11 -40.47 10.38 -28.70
N PHE A 12 -40.00 10.53 -29.96
CA PHE A 12 -38.69 10.07 -30.39
C PHE A 12 -37.53 10.82 -29.68
N ALA A 13 -37.65 12.13 -29.49
CA ALA A 13 -36.68 12.94 -28.74
C ALA A 13 -36.64 12.54 -27.25
N LEU A 14 -37.79 12.25 -26.63
CA LEU A 14 -37.87 11.76 -25.26
C LEU A 14 -37.29 10.35 -25.11
N LEU A 15 -37.51 9.46 -26.08
CA LEU A 15 -36.90 8.12 -26.11
C LEU A 15 -35.38 8.19 -26.26
N ILE A 16 -34.83 9.08 -27.08
CA ILE A 16 -33.40 9.31 -27.23
C ILE A 16 -32.79 9.85 -25.94
N VAL A 17 -33.46 10.78 -25.26
CA VAL A 17 -33.00 11.32 -23.97
C VAL A 17 -33.02 10.23 -22.88
N VAL A 18 -34.04 9.36 -22.83
CA VAL A 18 -34.10 8.24 -21.88
C VAL A 18 -33.02 7.20 -22.16
N VAL A 19 -32.72 6.92 -23.45
CA VAL A 19 -31.61 6.00 -23.82
C VAL A 19 -30.23 6.60 -23.47
N MET A 20 -30.05 7.93 -23.57
CA MET A 20 -28.81 8.58 -23.14
C MET A 20 -28.67 8.68 -21.63
N CYS A 21 -29.75 8.63 -20.83
CA CYS A 21 -29.70 8.62 -19.38
C CYS A 21 -29.41 7.23 -18.78
N ILE A 22 -29.48 6.13 -19.56
CA ILE A 22 -29.16 4.77 -19.09
C ILE A 22 -27.65 4.48 -19.21
N GLY A 23 -26.88 5.36 -19.79
CA GLY A 23 -25.42 5.25 -19.91
C GLY A 23 -24.63 5.77 -18.70
N CYS A 24 -25.08 5.59 -17.47
CA CYS A 24 -24.16 5.59 -16.34
C CYS A 24 -23.29 4.33 -16.51
N SER A 25 -22.11 4.49 -17.06
CA SER A 25 -21.09 3.44 -17.07
C SER A 25 -20.66 3.20 -15.63
N GLN A 26 -21.40 2.34 -14.92
CA GLN A 26 -20.95 1.86 -13.63
C GLN A 26 -19.76 0.94 -13.88
N VAL A 27 -18.73 1.10 -13.08
CA VAL A 27 -17.61 0.15 -13.06
C VAL A 27 -18.17 -1.25 -12.82
N PRO A 28 -17.81 -2.26 -13.63
CA PRO A 28 -18.27 -3.63 -13.42
C PRO A 28 -17.93 -4.12 -12.02
N SER A 29 -18.76 -4.98 -11.47
CA SER A 29 -18.47 -5.64 -10.18
C SER A 29 -17.64 -6.90 -10.40
N VAL A 30 -16.76 -7.22 -9.45
CA VAL A 30 -16.09 -8.52 -9.40
C VAL A 30 -17.15 -9.63 -9.27
N SER A 31 -16.92 -10.76 -9.94
CA SER A 31 -17.82 -11.92 -9.89
C SER A 31 -17.71 -12.73 -8.59
N TYR A 32 -16.62 -12.56 -7.86
CA TYR A 32 -16.32 -13.24 -6.60
C TYR A 32 -15.49 -12.33 -5.72
N ASN A 33 -15.90 -12.13 -4.46
CA ASN A 33 -15.11 -11.43 -3.47
C ASN A 33 -14.15 -12.38 -2.74
N PRO A 34 -12.82 -12.27 -2.94
CA PRO A 34 -11.85 -13.10 -2.26
C PRO A 34 -11.47 -12.58 -0.87
N TRP A 35 -12.01 -11.46 -0.43
CA TRP A 35 -11.58 -10.80 0.80
C TRP A 35 -12.50 -11.10 1.97
N LYS A 36 -11.95 -11.67 3.03
CA LYS A 36 -12.66 -11.94 4.28
C LYS A 36 -12.23 -10.97 5.36
N VAL A 37 -13.18 -10.31 6.00
CA VAL A 37 -12.93 -9.46 7.17
C VAL A 37 -12.50 -10.34 8.35
N ILE A 38 -11.38 -9.99 8.96
CA ILE A 38 -10.82 -10.63 10.16
C ILE A 38 -10.99 -9.68 11.33
N SER A 39 -11.59 -10.17 12.41
CA SER A 39 -11.71 -9.41 13.65
C SER A 39 -10.38 -9.36 14.39
N VAL A 40 -9.96 -8.16 14.78
CA VAL A 40 -8.75 -7.93 15.58
C VAL A 40 -9.12 -7.22 16.88
N PRO A 41 -8.34 -7.41 17.97
CA PRO A 41 -8.66 -6.86 19.29
C PRO A 41 -8.19 -5.39 19.45
N THR A 42 -8.42 -4.56 18.44
CA THR A 42 -8.05 -3.13 18.44
C THR A 42 -8.92 -2.33 17.47
N ASP A 43 -9.12 -1.05 17.78
CA ASP A 43 -9.69 -0.03 16.90
C ASP A 43 -8.62 0.96 16.36
N SER A 44 -7.35 0.68 16.62
CA SER A 44 -6.22 1.48 16.12
C SER A 44 -6.11 1.39 14.59
N ASN A 45 -5.48 2.40 14.00
CA ASN A 45 -5.10 2.32 12.60
C ASN A 45 -3.99 1.28 12.43
N LEU A 46 -4.21 0.32 11.54
CA LEU A 46 -3.23 -0.69 11.17
C LEU A 46 -2.37 -0.15 10.04
N LEU A 47 -1.04 -0.22 10.16
CA LEU A 47 -0.12 0.50 9.28
C LEU A 47 0.81 -0.42 8.50
N ASP A 48 1.24 -1.55 9.10
CA ASP A 48 2.08 -2.52 8.42
C ASP A 48 1.88 -3.94 8.96
N ILE A 49 2.21 -4.94 8.12
CA ILE A 49 2.09 -6.36 8.44
C ILE A 49 3.28 -7.11 7.85
N ALA A 50 3.87 -8.01 8.62
CA ALA A 50 4.95 -8.88 8.15
C ALA A 50 4.84 -10.25 8.80
N PHE A 51 5.32 -11.25 8.09
CA PHE A 51 5.44 -12.63 8.57
C PHE A 51 6.91 -13.02 8.66
N THR A 52 7.21 -13.96 9.56
CA THR A 52 8.50 -14.63 9.60
C THR A 52 8.62 -15.59 8.40
N ASP A 53 9.72 -16.30 8.26
CA ASP A 53 9.86 -17.34 7.22
C ASP A 53 8.78 -18.44 7.36
N ASN A 54 8.26 -18.63 8.59
CA ASN A 54 7.04 -19.39 8.82
C ASN A 54 5.83 -18.48 8.61
N LEU A 55 5.18 -18.57 7.46
CA LEU A 55 4.03 -17.75 7.11
C LEU A 55 2.78 -17.96 7.98
N GLU A 56 2.82 -18.87 8.95
CA GLU A 56 1.79 -18.97 10.00
C GLU A 56 2.05 -17.99 11.15
N HIS A 57 3.32 -17.57 11.34
CA HIS A 57 3.72 -16.65 12.40
C HIS A 57 4.00 -15.26 11.83
N GLY A 58 3.34 -14.24 12.36
CA GLY A 58 3.45 -12.88 11.84
C GLY A 58 3.01 -11.81 12.82
N TYR A 59 3.29 -10.58 12.44
CA TYR A 59 3.04 -9.38 13.24
C TYR A 59 2.34 -8.30 12.44
N LEU A 60 1.47 -7.58 13.13
CA LEU A 60 0.76 -6.43 12.62
C LEU A 60 0.99 -5.25 13.55
N VAL A 61 1.36 -4.12 12.98
CA VAL A 61 1.70 -2.90 13.73
C VAL A 61 0.79 -1.74 13.35
N GLY A 62 0.71 -0.75 14.25
CA GLY A 62 -0.18 0.39 14.01
C GLY A 62 -0.02 1.54 14.98
N SER A 63 -1.00 2.46 14.94
CA SER A 63 -1.07 3.59 15.85
C SER A 63 -1.25 3.13 17.32
N ASN A 64 -0.98 4.04 18.26
CA ASN A 64 -1.09 3.78 19.71
C ASN A 64 -0.22 2.60 20.18
N ALA A 65 0.98 2.44 19.62
CA ALA A 65 1.91 1.33 19.88
C ALA A 65 1.25 -0.06 19.70
N THR A 66 0.30 -0.16 18.77
CA THR A 66 -0.36 -1.43 18.49
C THR A 66 0.65 -2.42 17.91
N LEU A 67 0.77 -3.57 18.56
CA LEU A 67 1.48 -4.75 18.10
C LEU A 67 0.60 -5.96 18.32
N LEU A 68 0.25 -6.65 17.26
CA LEU A 68 -0.53 -7.89 17.29
C LEU A 68 0.29 -9.01 16.70
N GLU A 69 0.14 -10.23 17.24
CA GLU A 69 0.78 -11.45 16.79
C GLU A 69 -0.26 -12.45 16.31
N THR A 70 0.06 -13.14 15.25
CA THR A 70 -0.66 -14.33 14.76
C THR A 70 0.26 -15.55 14.75
N ASN A 71 -0.32 -16.73 14.99
CA ASN A 71 0.35 -18.04 14.88
C ASN A 71 -0.46 -19.01 14.00
N ASP A 72 -1.41 -18.49 13.22
CA ASP A 72 -2.31 -19.26 12.37
C ASP A 72 -2.50 -18.61 10.98
N GLY A 73 -1.46 -17.95 10.50
CA GLY A 73 -1.44 -17.33 9.19
C GLY A 73 -2.41 -16.15 9.05
N GLY A 74 -2.68 -15.44 10.15
CA GLY A 74 -3.52 -14.24 10.17
C GLY A 74 -5.01 -14.52 10.29
N ASN A 75 -5.43 -15.72 10.74
CA ASN A 75 -6.84 -15.99 11.03
C ASN A 75 -7.26 -15.43 12.40
N THR A 76 -6.34 -15.46 13.39
CA THR A 76 -6.55 -14.83 14.70
C THR A 76 -5.34 -14.01 15.10
N TRP A 77 -5.58 -12.96 15.90
CA TRP A 77 -4.56 -12.01 16.34
C TRP A 77 -4.65 -11.75 17.83
N LYS A 78 -3.49 -11.67 18.48
CA LYS A 78 -3.38 -11.42 19.92
C LYS A 78 -2.51 -10.19 20.18
N PRO A 79 -2.90 -9.29 21.11
CA PRO A 79 -2.10 -8.13 21.42
C PRO A 79 -0.83 -8.50 22.18
N ILE A 80 0.28 -7.87 21.80
CA ILE A 80 1.56 -7.90 22.51
C ILE A 80 1.80 -6.53 23.13
N THR A 81 2.12 -6.49 24.42
CA THR A 81 2.47 -5.24 25.11
C THR A 81 3.98 -5.18 25.30
N LEU A 82 4.60 -4.17 24.72
CA LEU A 82 6.02 -3.89 24.90
C LEU A 82 6.24 -2.95 26.09
N GLN A 83 7.33 -3.16 26.83
CA GLN A 83 7.75 -2.26 27.90
C GLN A 83 8.52 -1.08 27.29
N LEU A 84 7.81 -0.05 26.91
CA LEU A 84 8.35 1.20 26.39
C LEU A 84 8.22 2.31 27.43
N ASP A 85 8.88 3.46 27.21
CA ASP A 85 8.70 4.64 28.01
C ASP A 85 7.27 5.24 27.85
N GLU A 86 6.96 6.32 28.57
CA GLU A 86 5.61 6.92 28.59
C GLU A 86 5.25 7.70 27.32
N GLN A 87 6.07 7.65 26.26
CA GLN A 87 5.77 8.32 25.01
C GLN A 87 4.65 7.59 24.23
N LYS A 88 3.88 8.36 23.48
CA LYS A 88 2.85 7.81 22.58
C LYS A 88 3.50 7.43 21.25
N TYR A 89 3.81 6.17 21.11
CA TYR A 89 4.40 5.65 19.89
C TYR A 89 3.34 5.29 18.84
N ARG A 90 3.74 5.43 17.59
CA ARG A 90 3.12 4.85 16.41
C ARG A 90 4.14 3.93 15.76
N PHE A 91 3.78 2.67 15.52
CA PHE A 91 4.62 1.72 14.81
C PHE A 91 4.23 1.79 13.33
N ASP A 92 5.15 2.26 12.48
CA ASP A 92 4.88 2.56 11.09
C ASP A 92 5.23 1.42 10.15
N SER A 93 6.23 0.62 10.50
CA SER A 93 6.73 -0.46 9.65
C SER A 93 7.24 -1.61 10.46
N VAL A 94 7.03 -2.85 9.97
CA VAL A 94 7.56 -4.10 10.51
C VAL A 94 8.13 -4.95 9.38
N SER A 95 9.28 -5.59 9.60
CA SER A 95 9.91 -6.45 8.60
C SER A 95 10.69 -7.58 9.25
N PHE A 96 10.60 -8.78 8.68
CA PHE A 96 11.31 -9.98 9.11
C PHE A 96 12.17 -10.58 8.01
N VAL A 97 13.24 -11.25 8.40
CA VAL A 97 14.03 -12.19 7.60
C VAL A 97 14.59 -13.26 8.53
N GLY A 98 14.29 -14.51 8.31
CA GLY A 98 14.60 -15.57 9.24
C GLY A 98 13.99 -15.28 10.61
N LYS A 99 14.82 -15.34 11.64
CA LYS A 99 14.44 -15.03 13.03
C LYS A 99 14.58 -13.56 13.41
N GLU A 100 15.14 -12.76 12.52
CA GLU A 100 15.42 -11.36 12.78
C GLU A 100 14.28 -10.49 12.30
N GLY A 101 13.82 -9.61 13.17
CA GLY A 101 12.73 -8.69 12.91
C GLY A 101 13.02 -7.27 13.40
N TRP A 102 12.41 -6.31 12.73
CA TRP A 102 12.56 -4.90 13.01
C TRP A 102 11.21 -4.20 13.01
N ILE A 103 11.03 -3.24 13.93
CA ILE A 103 9.90 -2.32 13.94
C ILE A 103 10.45 -0.90 13.95
N ALA A 104 10.01 -0.07 12.99
CA ALA A 104 10.28 1.36 12.97
C ALA A 104 9.03 2.15 13.34
N GLY A 105 9.22 3.31 13.98
CA GLY A 105 8.08 4.14 14.37
C GLY A 105 8.44 5.53 14.87
N GLU A 106 7.41 6.31 15.07
CA GLU A 106 7.48 7.69 15.57
C GLU A 106 6.95 7.80 17.01
N PRO A 107 7.52 8.72 17.79
CA PRO A 107 8.72 9.51 17.53
C PRO A 107 9.99 8.69 17.79
N GLY A 108 10.91 8.68 16.82
CA GLY A 108 12.29 8.17 16.99
C GLY A 108 12.41 6.79 17.60
N LEU A 109 11.67 5.80 17.11
CA LEU A 109 11.69 4.43 17.64
C LEU A 109 12.23 3.45 16.59
N LEU A 110 13.13 2.58 17.05
CA LEU A 110 13.56 1.41 16.31
C LEU A 110 13.69 0.24 17.28
N LEU A 111 12.99 -0.86 17.02
CA LEU A 111 13.05 -2.09 17.80
C LEU A 111 13.64 -3.21 16.95
N HIS A 112 14.30 -4.13 17.58
CA HIS A 112 14.96 -5.28 16.97
C HIS A 112 14.71 -6.54 17.78
N THR A 113 14.46 -7.63 17.10
CA THR A 113 14.38 -8.99 17.63
C THR A 113 15.30 -9.93 16.86
N THR A 114 15.81 -10.96 17.53
CA THR A 114 16.59 -12.07 16.93
C THR A 114 15.98 -13.44 17.23
N ASP A 115 14.78 -13.45 17.80
CA ASP A 115 14.06 -14.64 18.28
C ASP A 115 12.61 -14.69 17.76
N GLU A 116 12.42 -14.23 16.52
CA GLU A 116 11.10 -14.21 15.83
C GLU A 116 10.05 -13.34 16.55
N GLY A 117 10.49 -12.34 17.35
CA GLY A 117 9.59 -11.42 18.07
C GLY A 117 9.21 -11.89 19.48
N ALA A 118 9.76 -13.01 19.98
CA ALA A 118 9.56 -13.43 21.36
C ALA A 118 10.11 -12.41 22.37
N SER A 119 11.17 -11.69 22.00
CA SER A 119 11.65 -10.51 22.73
C SER A 119 12.05 -9.37 21.77
N TRP A 120 11.87 -8.14 22.23
CA TRP A 120 12.19 -6.94 21.47
C TRP A 120 13.13 -6.03 22.27
N SER A 121 14.17 -5.56 21.62
CA SER A 121 15.13 -4.61 22.19
C SER A 121 15.10 -3.29 21.45
N ARG A 122 15.16 -2.16 22.16
CA ARG A 122 15.26 -0.84 21.56
C ARG A 122 16.68 -0.60 21.06
N ILE A 123 16.80 -0.20 19.80
CA ILE A 123 18.05 0.25 19.21
C ILE A 123 18.19 1.75 19.43
N PRO A 124 19.28 2.22 20.09
CA PRO A 124 19.53 3.64 20.25
C PRO A 124 19.72 4.34 18.90
N LEU A 125 18.98 5.39 18.67
CA LEU A 125 19.12 6.24 17.48
C LEU A 125 20.00 7.45 17.80
N SER A 126 20.82 7.86 16.85
CA SER A 126 21.63 9.07 16.98
C SER A 126 20.72 10.32 17.07
N GLU A 127 21.03 11.25 17.96
CA GLU A 127 20.38 12.57 18.01
C GLU A 127 20.56 13.38 16.72
N LYS A 128 21.55 13.01 15.90
CA LYS A 128 21.82 13.62 14.59
C LYS A 128 21.05 12.94 13.43
N LEU A 129 20.26 11.92 13.71
CA LEU A 129 19.44 11.25 12.68
C LEU A 129 18.45 12.26 12.11
N PRO A 130 18.46 12.52 10.79
CA PRO A 130 17.48 13.41 10.18
C PRO A 130 16.10 12.76 10.16
N GLY A 131 15.15 13.35 10.88
CA GLY A 131 13.77 12.85 10.99
C GLY A 131 13.62 11.59 11.86
N SER A 132 12.45 10.96 11.78
CA SER A 132 12.11 9.73 12.48
C SER A 132 12.07 8.55 11.51
N PRO A 133 12.48 7.34 11.92
CA PRO A 133 12.29 6.13 11.11
C PRO A 133 10.80 5.88 10.86
N ILE A 134 10.42 5.71 9.60
CA ILE A 134 9.05 5.37 9.16
C ILE A 134 9.00 4.07 8.38
N ALA A 135 10.13 3.60 7.88
CA ALA A 135 10.22 2.34 7.15
C ALA A 135 11.49 1.60 7.58
N VAL A 136 11.38 0.28 7.71
CA VAL A 136 12.51 -0.61 7.95
C VAL A 136 12.36 -1.86 7.10
N LYS A 137 13.47 -2.35 6.55
CA LYS A 137 13.53 -3.60 5.78
C LYS A 137 14.65 -4.49 6.32
N ALA A 138 14.28 -5.62 6.88
CA ALA A 138 15.21 -6.71 7.16
C ALA A 138 15.71 -7.29 5.82
N LEU A 139 17.02 -7.44 5.65
CA LEU A 139 17.64 -7.89 4.41
C LEU A 139 18.36 -9.24 4.57
N ALA A 140 19.01 -9.44 5.70
CA ALA A 140 19.71 -10.65 6.08
C ALA A 140 20.00 -10.61 7.59
N ASN A 141 20.55 -11.66 8.16
CA ASN A 141 20.99 -11.65 9.56
C ASN A 141 21.91 -10.46 9.84
N ASN A 142 21.61 -9.69 10.88
CA ASN A 142 22.29 -8.46 11.29
C ASN A 142 22.28 -7.33 10.24
N THR A 143 21.49 -7.46 9.18
CA THR A 143 21.49 -6.51 8.07
C THR A 143 20.07 -5.96 7.84
N ALA A 144 19.93 -4.64 7.95
CA ALA A 144 18.68 -3.96 7.68
C ALA A 144 18.92 -2.58 7.03
N GLU A 145 17.91 -2.11 6.32
CA GLU A 145 17.80 -0.73 5.86
C GLU A 145 16.69 -0.02 6.62
N MET A 146 16.91 1.25 6.94
CA MET A 146 15.96 2.13 7.61
C MET A 146 15.82 3.41 6.79
N ALA A 147 14.60 3.88 6.57
CA ALA A 147 14.34 5.16 5.95
C ALA A 147 13.53 6.06 6.88
N THR A 148 13.81 7.37 6.86
CA THR A 148 13.17 8.36 7.72
C THR A 148 12.09 9.15 6.98
N ASN A 149 11.24 9.83 7.73
CA ASN A 149 10.17 10.72 7.21
C ASN A 149 10.68 11.96 6.46
N VAL A 150 12.00 12.14 6.34
CA VAL A 150 12.65 13.15 5.48
C VAL A 150 13.45 12.50 4.35
N GLY A 151 13.31 11.18 4.13
CA GLY A 151 13.96 10.46 3.05
C GLY A 151 15.46 10.19 3.26
N ALA A 152 15.96 10.23 4.49
CA ALA A 152 17.30 9.76 4.78
C ALA A 152 17.29 8.23 4.85
N ILE A 153 18.23 7.57 4.15
CA ILE A 153 18.33 6.10 4.07
C ILE A 153 19.62 5.65 4.76
N TYR A 154 19.50 4.70 5.66
CA TYR A 154 20.61 4.13 6.40
C TYR A 154 20.60 2.61 6.30
N LYS A 155 21.79 2.02 6.35
CA LYS A 155 21.98 0.56 6.37
C LYS A 155 22.86 0.16 7.55
N THR A 156 22.46 -0.90 8.22
CA THR A 156 23.30 -1.63 9.19
C THR A 156 23.68 -3.00 8.65
N THR A 157 24.83 -3.52 9.07
CA THR A 157 25.30 -4.89 8.83
C THR A 157 25.79 -5.57 10.10
N ASP A 158 25.46 -4.98 11.26
CA ASP A 158 25.92 -5.44 12.58
C ASP A 158 24.79 -5.44 13.65
N GLY A 159 23.56 -5.64 13.22
CA GLY A 159 22.38 -5.71 14.09
C GLY A 159 22.02 -4.37 14.72
N GLY A 160 22.25 -3.28 13.99
CA GLY A 160 21.86 -1.92 14.42
C GLY A 160 22.85 -1.24 15.37
N LYS A 161 24.01 -1.81 15.59
CA LYS A 161 25.08 -1.18 16.43
C LYS A 161 25.65 0.04 15.71
N ASN A 162 25.82 -0.06 14.39
CA ASN A 162 26.27 1.05 13.54
C ASN A 162 25.36 1.18 12.32
N TRP A 163 25.07 2.42 11.92
CA TRP A 163 24.27 2.75 10.76
C TRP A 163 25.06 3.64 9.82
N LYS A 164 25.17 3.23 8.57
CA LYS A 164 25.83 3.96 7.50
C LYS A 164 24.80 4.61 6.57
N ALA A 165 24.87 5.92 6.38
CA ALA A 165 24.05 6.60 5.40
C ALA A 165 24.32 6.05 4.00
N GLN A 166 23.24 5.80 3.24
CA GLN A 166 23.28 5.38 1.84
C GLN A 166 23.10 6.57 0.91
N VAL A 167 22.47 7.63 1.38
CA VAL A 167 22.29 8.89 0.68
C VAL A 167 22.70 10.01 1.61
N GLU A 168 23.47 10.98 1.09
CA GLU A 168 24.03 12.07 1.90
C GLU A 168 22.99 13.13 2.27
N SER A 169 22.05 13.40 1.35
CA SER A 169 21.06 14.46 1.51
C SER A 169 19.64 13.91 1.62
N ALA A 170 18.92 14.32 2.63
CA ALA A 170 17.49 14.07 2.75
C ALA A 170 16.72 14.78 1.63
N VAL A 171 15.64 14.14 1.14
CA VAL A 171 14.78 14.69 0.08
C VAL A 171 13.81 15.76 0.61
N GLY A 172 13.71 15.89 1.92
CA GLY A 172 12.71 16.69 2.63
C GLY A 172 11.54 15.83 3.12
N VAL A 173 10.58 16.45 3.82
CA VAL A 173 9.45 15.71 4.39
C VAL A 173 8.67 14.98 3.30
N VAL A 174 8.56 13.67 3.47
CA VAL A 174 7.85 12.77 2.54
C VAL A 174 6.46 12.43 3.07
N ARG A 175 5.52 12.24 2.13
CA ARG A 175 4.18 11.74 2.39
C ARG A 175 4.12 10.22 2.34
N ASN A 176 4.84 9.66 1.37
CA ASN A 176 4.99 8.24 1.14
C ASN A 176 6.43 7.96 0.72
N LEU A 177 6.91 6.79 1.08
CA LEU A 177 8.22 6.30 0.71
C LEU A 177 8.09 4.78 0.53
N GLU A 178 8.40 4.31 -0.67
CA GLU A 178 8.34 2.88 -1.01
C GLU A 178 9.69 2.39 -1.52
N ARG A 179 9.99 1.12 -1.19
CA ARG A 179 11.20 0.41 -1.57
C ARG A 179 10.88 -0.75 -2.51
N SER A 180 11.55 -0.82 -3.65
CA SER A 180 11.49 -1.97 -4.56
C SER A 180 12.27 -3.18 -4.02
N ALA A 181 12.04 -4.34 -4.59
CA ALA A 181 12.76 -5.57 -4.23
C ALA A 181 14.28 -5.46 -4.44
N ASP A 182 14.72 -4.75 -5.49
CA ASP A 182 16.13 -4.52 -5.84
C ASP A 182 16.77 -3.33 -5.08
N GLY A 183 16.05 -2.72 -4.14
CA GLY A 183 16.58 -1.70 -3.23
C GLY A 183 16.48 -0.26 -3.72
N LYS A 184 15.76 0.00 -4.81
CA LYS A 184 15.43 1.36 -5.24
C LYS A 184 14.34 1.94 -4.36
N TYR A 185 14.30 3.26 -4.27
CA TYR A 185 13.27 3.96 -3.52
C TYR A 185 12.56 5.00 -4.38
N VAL A 186 11.28 5.18 -4.10
CA VAL A 186 10.48 6.32 -4.58
C VAL A 186 9.90 7.04 -3.37
N ALA A 187 9.99 8.36 -3.37
CA ALA A 187 9.47 9.21 -2.31
C ALA A 187 8.56 10.29 -2.88
N VAL A 188 7.35 10.39 -2.34
CA VAL A 188 6.39 11.46 -2.69
C VAL A 188 6.57 12.60 -1.72
N SER A 189 6.72 13.83 -2.22
CA SER A 189 6.82 15.03 -1.38
C SER A 189 5.59 15.23 -0.51
N ALA A 190 5.73 15.86 0.66
CA ALA A 190 4.62 16.07 1.60
C ALA A 190 3.39 16.75 0.97
N LYS A 191 3.59 17.63 0.00
CA LYS A 191 2.53 18.30 -0.76
C LYS A 191 1.98 17.46 -1.92
N GLY A 192 2.66 16.35 -2.30
CA GLY A 192 2.30 15.54 -3.45
C GLY A 192 2.47 16.24 -4.80
N SER A 193 3.29 17.29 -4.86
CA SER A 193 3.51 18.08 -6.08
C SER A 193 4.62 17.52 -6.97
N PHE A 194 5.58 16.80 -6.39
CA PHE A 194 6.64 16.09 -7.09
C PHE A 194 6.98 14.79 -6.35
N TYR A 195 7.76 13.94 -6.99
CA TYR A 195 8.34 12.75 -6.38
C TYR A 195 9.85 12.71 -6.67
N SER A 196 10.57 11.89 -5.93
CA SER A 196 11.99 11.65 -6.15
C SER A 196 12.27 10.15 -6.16
N THR A 197 13.26 9.75 -6.93
CA THR A 197 13.76 8.36 -6.96
C THR A 197 15.20 8.31 -6.47
N TRP A 198 15.58 7.18 -5.90
CA TRP A 198 16.94 6.88 -5.51
C TRP A 198 17.25 5.40 -5.80
N GLU A 199 18.46 5.14 -6.30
CA GLU A 199 18.97 3.81 -6.56
C GLU A 199 20.25 3.55 -5.78
N PRO A 200 20.54 2.30 -5.37
CA PRO A 200 21.76 1.96 -4.67
C PRO A 200 23.01 2.43 -5.44
N GLY A 201 23.86 3.18 -4.73
CA GLY A 201 25.08 3.75 -5.30
C GLY A 201 24.96 5.18 -5.82
N GLN A 202 23.77 5.77 -5.83
CA GLN A 202 23.59 7.21 -6.07
C GLN A 202 23.88 8.00 -4.80
N ASP A 203 24.58 9.14 -4.94
CA ASP A 203 24.90 10.03 -3.82
C ASP A 203 23.70 10.86 -3.36
N ALA A 204 22.73 11.10 -4.25
CA ALA A 204 21.58 11.97 -3.97
C ALA A 204 20.29 11.43 -4.62
N TRP A 205 19.15 11.87 -4.09
CA TRP A 205 17.84 11.69 -4.69
C TRP A 205 17.71 12.46 -6.01
N VAL A 206 17.06 11.86 -6.99
CA VAL A 206 16.73 12.48 -8.28
C VAL A 206 15.29 12.98 -8.24
N PRO A 207 15.06 14.31 -8.23
CA PRO A 207 13.71 14.87 -8.20
C PRO A 207 13.07 14.83 -9.60
N HIS A 208 11.78 14.50 -9.65
CA HIS A 208 10.96 14.46 -10.86
C HIS A 208 9.78 15.43 -10.72
N ASN A 209 9.77 16.49 -11.54
CA ASN A 209 8.68 17.42 -11.59
C ASN A 209 7.53 16.85 -12.42
N ARG A 210 6.30 17.16 -12.01
CA ARG A 210 5.09 16.74 -12.71
C ARG A 210 4.43 17.92 -13.40
N ASN A 211 3.90 17.66 -14.59
CA ASN A 211 3.10 18.63 -15.34
C ASN A 211 1.61 18.62 -14.95
N SER A 212 1.25 17.88 -13.88
CA SER A 212 -0.12 17.77 -13.40
C SER A 212 -0.30 18.52 -12.07
N SER A 213 -1.39 19.27 -11.95
CA SER A 213 -1.79 19.91 -10.69
C SER A 213 -2.43 18.95 -9.68
N ARG A 214 -2.73 17.70 -10.08
CA ARG A 214 -3.30 16.69 -9.19
C ARG A 214 -2.27 16.22 -8.19
N ARG A 215 -2.60 16.32 -6.91
CA ARG A 215 -1.76 15.85 -5.82
C ARG A 215 -1.57 14.35 -5.89
N VAL A 216 -0.32 13.88 -5.86
CA VAL A 216 0.01 12.47 -5.67
C VAL A 216 -0.33 12.07 -4.24
N GLU A 217 -1.04 10.97 -4.11
CA GLU A 217 -1.39 10.39 -2.80
C GLU A 217 -0.40 9.27 -2.44
N ASN A 218 -0.08 8.39 -3.37
CA ASN A 218 0.84 7.29 -3.17
C ASN A 218 1.57 6.92 -4.47
N MET A 219 2.74 6.30 -4.35
CA MET A 219 3.54 5.73 -5.43
C MET A 219 4.28 4.49 -4.94
N GLY A 220 4.57 3.58 -5.84
CA GLY A 220 5.37 2.41 -5.56
C GLY A 220 5.84 1.72 -6.83
N PHE A 221 6.28 0.48 -6.68
CA PHE A 221 6.86 -0.32 -7.74
C PHE A 221 5.97 -1.53 -8.06
N GLY A 222 5.88 -1.88 -9.34
CA GLY A 222 5.41 -3.18 -9.79
C GLY A 222 6.53 -4.20 -9.84
N ASP A 223 6.19 -5.48 -10.02
CA ASP A 223 7.13 -6.60 -10.02
C ASP A 223 8.24 -6.48 -11.07
N ASN A 224 7.97 -5.78 -12.18
CA ASN A 224 8.91 -5.53 -13.26
C ASN A 224 9.75 -4.24 -13.08
N GLY A 225 9.66 -3.59 -11.90
CA GLY A 225 10.30 -2.31 -11.62
C GLY A 225 9.59 -1.07 -12.21
N GLN A 226 8.45 -1.26 -12.86
CA GLN A 226 7.56 -0.19 -13.31
C GLN A 226 7.06 0.61 -12.12
N LEU A 227 7.05 1.94 -12.23
CA LEU A 227 6.42 2.79 -11.22
C LEU A 227 4.92 2.86 -11.44
N TRP A 228 4.17 2.85 -10.34
CA TRP A 228 2.76 3.22 -10.34
C TRP A 228 2.54 4.47 -9.48
N LEU A 229 1.48 5.19 -9.79
CA LEU A 229 1.11 6.43 -9.15
C LEU A 229 -0.39 6.51 -8.93
N LEU A 230 -0.78 6.86 -7.71
CA LEU A 230 -2.14 7.23 -7.34
C LEU A 230 -2.22 8.72 -7.08
N ALA A 231 -3.20 9.41 -7.66
CA ALA A 231 -3.40 10.84 -7.42
C ALA A 231 -4.88 11.18 -7.20
N ARG A 232 -5.10 12.38 -6.68
CA ARG A 232 -6.45 12.89 -6.39
C ARG A 232 -7.39 12.79 -7.57
N GLY A 233 -8.66 12.48 -7.26
CA GLY A 233 -9.71 12.31 -8.25
C GLY A 233 -9.71 10.93 -8.89
N GLY A 234 -9.21 9.90 -8.17
CA GLY A 234 -9.22 8.51 -8.63
C GLY A 234 -8.24 8.21 -9.75
N GLN A 235 -7.19 9.01 -9.91
CA GLN A 235 -6.19 8.78 -10.95
C GLN A 235 -5.28 7.61 -10.58
N VAL A 236 -5.14 6.67 -11.51
CA VAL A 236 -4.12 5.62 -11.54
C VAL A 236 -3.26 5.84 -12.79
N GLN A 237 -1.96 5.70 -12.65
CA GLN A 237 -1.04 5.88 -13.77
C GLN A 237 0.18 4.96 -13.59
N PHE A 238 0.65 4.41 -14.70
CA PHE A 238 1.82 3.53 -14.73
C PHE A 238 2.92 4.17 -15.58
N SER A 239 4.17 3.99 -15.20
CA SER A 239 5.29 4.35 -16.06
C SER A 239 5.50 3.31 -17.16
N ASP A 240 6.28 3.65 -18.18
CA ASP A 240 6.76 2.66 -19.14
C ASP A 240 7.75 1.72 -18.42
N PRO A 241 7.62 0.37 -18.54
CA PRO A 241 8.49 -0.57 -17.85
C PRO A 241 9.95 -0.52 -18.34
N THR A 242 10.19 -0.01 -19.54
CA THR A 242 11.55 0.13 -20.12
C THR A 242 12.14 1.54 -19.93
N LYS A 243 11.27 2.50 -19.62
CA LYS A 243 11.60 3.91 -19.42
C LYS A 243 10.80 4.48 -18.24
N PRO A 244 11.23 4.24 -17.02
CA PRO A 244 10.44 4.57 -15.82
C PRO A 244 10.13 6.06 -15.65
N GLU A 245 10.79 6.94 -16.41
CA GLU A 245 10.49 8.38 -16.43
C GLU A 245 9.35 8.75 -17.40
N GLU A 246 9.00 7.86 -18.33
CA GLU A 246 7.90 8.06 -19.28
C GLU A 246 6.62 7.46 -18.70
N TRP A 247 5.57 8.29 -18.56
CA TRP A 247 4.29 7.89 -17.99
C TRP A 247 3.28 7.59 -19.09
N GLN A 248 2.59 6.45 -18.97
CA GLN A 248 1.46 6.10 -19.82
C GLN A 248 0.28 7.05 -19.58
N GLU A 249 -0.78 6.94 -20.38
CA GLU A 249 -1.99 7.74 -20.18
C GLU A 249 -2.62 7.48 -18.80
N ALA A 250 -3.04 8.56 -18.16
CA ALA A 250 -3.67 8.48 -16.85
C ALA A 250 -5.07 7.84 -16.95
N GLN A 251 -5.35 6.89 -16.09
CA GLN A 251 -6.63 6.20 -16.00
C GLN A 251 -7.43 6.70 -14.79
N TYR A 252 -8.75 6.61 -14.91
CA TYR A 252 -9.70 7.00 -13.88
C TYR A 252 -10.75 5.88 -13.72
N PRO A 253 -10.39 4.77 -13.02
CA PRO A 253 -11.25 3.59 -12.91
C PRO A 253 -12.63 3.88 -12.37
N GLU A 254 -12.75 4.89 -11.54
CA GLU A 254 -14.00 5.30 -10.91
C GLU A 254 -14.17 6.82 -11.02
N LEU A 255 -14.87 7.26 -12.08
CA LEU A 255 -15.01 8.66 -12.44
C LEU A 255 -15.71 9.55 -11.40
N SER A 256 -16.52 8.97 -10.51
CA SER A 256 -17.38 9.70 -9.58
C SER A 256 -16.95 9.63 -8.12
N THR A 257 -15.83 8.98 -7.80
CA THR A 257 -15.41 8.86 -6.40
C THR A 257 -14.82 10.15 -5.86
N SER A 258 -15.38 10.64 -4.76
CA SER A 258 -14.78 11.70 -3.95
C SER A 258 -13.71 11.17 -3.00
N TRP A 259 -13.65 9.86 -2.80
CA TRP A 259 -12.70 9.16 -1.94
C TRP A 259 -11.40 8.90 -2.70
N GLY A 260 -10.27 9.23 -2.08
CA GLY A 260 -8.96 9.00 -2.70
C GLY A 260 -8.64 7.52 -2.78
N LEU A 261 -7.89 7.13 -3.82
CA LEU A 261 -7.17 5.87 -3.85
C LEU A 261 -5.94 6.00 -2.96
N LEU A 262 -5.65 4.98 -2.16
CA LEU A 262 -4.68 5.06 -1.08
C LEU A 262 -3.48 4.13 -1.29
N ASP A 263 -3.70 2.93 -1.81
CA ASP A 263 -2.64 1.97 -2.08
C ASP A 263 -2.93 1.07 -3.27
N LEU A 264 -1.87 0.51 -3.87
CA LEU A 264 -1.92 -0.40 -5.00
C LEU A 264 -0.93 -1.54 -4.80
N ALA A 265 -1.40 -2.77 -5.01
CA ALA A 265 -0.56 -3.96 -4.97
C ALA A 265 -0.83 -4.91 -6.13
N TYR A 266 0.23 -5.56 -6.59
CA TYR A 266 0.17 -6.64 -7.56
C TYR A 266 0.00 -7.97 -6.84
N ARG A 267 -1.05 -8.74 -7.18
CA ARG A 267 -1.18 -10.14 -6.80
C ARG A 267 -0.41 -11.05 -7.76
N THR A 268 -0.50 -10.73 -9.03
CA THR A 268 0.27 -11.32 -10.12
C THR A 268 0.64 -10.20 -11.11
N PRO A 269 1.51 -10.40 -12.09
CA PRO A 269 1.83 -9.38 -13.08
C PRO A 269 0.63 -8.78 -13.82
N ASN A 270 -0.48 -9.53 -13.91
CA ASN A 270 -1.71 -9.09 -14.58
C ASN A 270 -2.83 -8.71 -13.60
N GLU A 271 -2.77 -9.14 -12.35
CA GLU A 271 -3.82 -8.84 -11.38
C GLU A 271 -3.35 -7.80 -10.37
N ILE A 272 -4.05 -6.66 -10.38
CA ILE A 272 -3.76 -5.50 -9.55
C ILE A 272 -4.97 -5.19 -8.69
N TRP A 273 -4.73 -4.89 -7.42
CA TRP A 273 -5.73 -4.41 -6.48
C TRP A 273 -5.41 -2.98 -6.05
N VAL A 274 -6.44 -2.15 -5.92
CA VAL A 274 -6.32 -0.74 -5.49
C VAL A 274 -7.31 -0.48 -4.38
N GLY A 275 -6.79 -0.12 -3.22
CA GLY A 275 -7.58 0.26 -2.04
C GLY A 275 -7.77 1.77 -1.94
N GLY A 276 -8.87 2.17 -1.33
CA GLY A 276 -9.20 3.59 -1.15
C GLY A 276 -10.00 3.87 0.12
N GLY A 277 -10.54 5.07 0.20
CA GLY A 277 -11.38 5.50 1.30
C GLY A 277 -12.74 4.81 1.34
N SER A 278 -13.29 4.62 2.54
CA SER A 278 -14.63 4.05 2.77
C SER A 278 -14.88 2.69 2.13
N GLY A 279 -13.95 1.76 2.24
CA GLY A 279 -14.08 0.41 1.70
C GLY A 279 -13.99 0.34 0.17
N ASN A 280 -13.55 1.41 -0.48
CA ASN A 280 -13.39 1.39 -1.94
C ASN A 280 -12.26 0.43 -2.32
N LEU A 281 -12.59 -0.64 -3.05
CA LEU A 281 -11.65 -1.65 -3.51
C LEU A 281 -11.90 -1.95 -4.99
N LEU A 282 -10.86 -1.81 -5.79
CA LEU A 282 -10.87 -2.05 -7.23
C LEU A 282 -9.91 -3.18 -7.59
N ARG A 283 -10.26 -3.93 -8.63
CA ARG A 283 -9.45 -4.99 -9.21
C ARG A 283 -9.26 -4.75 -10.70
N SER A 284 -8.06 -5.01 -11.18
CA SER A 284 -7.79 -5.23 -12.61
C SER A 284 -7.25 -6.65 -12.79
N ALA A 285 -7.72 -7.35 -13.82
CA ALA A 285 -7.26 -8.69 -14.17
C ALA A 285 -6.38 -8.70 -15.44
N ASP A 286 -6.08 -7.53 -16.01
CA ASP A 286 -5.43 -7.37 -17.31
C ASP A 286 -4.27 -6.35 -17.29
N GLY A 287 -3.63 -6.21 -16.13
CA GLY A 287 -2.47 -5.33 -15.94
C GLY A 287 -2.83 -3.85 -15.91
N GLY A 288 -4.03 -3.52 -15.41
CA GLY A 288 -4.47 -2.15 -15.23
C GLY A 288 -5.19 -1.54 -16.44
N LYS A 289 -5.57 -2.33 -17.45
CA LYS A 289 -6.27 -1.83 -18.64
C LYS A 289 -7.76 -1.64 -18.40
N THR A 290 -8.38 -2.59 -17.69
CA THR A 290 -9.78 -2.52 -17.27
C THR A 290 -9.91 -2.75 -15.76
N TRP A 291 -10.99 -2.25 -15.17
CA TRP A 291 -11.17 -2.23 -13.73
C TRP A 291 -12.57 -2.74 -13.35
N GLU A 292 -12.62 -3.50 -12.27
CA GLU A 292 -13.83 -4.00 -11.63
C GLU A 292 -13.86 -3.50 -10.19
N LYS A 293 -15.06 -3.33 -9.62
CA LYS A 293 -15.22 -2.90 -8.24
C LYS A 293 -15.67 -4.08 -7.37
N ASP A 294 -15.01 -4.26 -6.24
CA ASP A 294 -15.48 -5.14 -5.19
C ASP A 294 -16.53 -4.40 -4.34
N ARG A 295 -17.80 -4.77 -4.51
CA ARG A 295 -18.91 -4.08 -3.83
C ARG A 295 -19.21 -4.67 -2.46
N GLU A 296 -18.75 -5.89 -2.17
CA GLU A 296 -18.96 -6.50 -0.86
C GLU A 296 -18.06 -5.85 0.19
N VAL A 297 -16.86 -5.40 -0.20
CA VAL A 297 -15.95 -4.67 0.67
C VAL A 297 -16.44 -3.23 0.96
N GLU A 298 -17.35 -2.67 0.18
CA GLU A 298 -17.96 -1.36 0.46
C GLU A 298 -18.66 -1.30 1.84
N GLU A 299 -19.10 -2.44 2.39
CA GLU A 299 -19.68 -2.50 3.73
C GLU A 299 -18.63 -2.30 4.84
N VAL A 300 -17.35 -2.45 4.53
CA VAL A 300 -16.24 -2.14 5.43
C VAL A 300 -16.05 -0.62 5.47
N ALA A 301 -16.68 0.05 6.42
CA ALA A 301 -16.65 1.51 6.56
C ALA A 301 -15.26 2.01 7.06
N ALA A 302 -14.19 1.64 6.37
CA ALA A 302 -12.80 1.95 6.71
C ALA A 302 -12.01 2.46 5.50
N ASN A 303 -10.95 3.24 5.74
CA ASN A 303 -9.97 3.57 4.74
C ASN A 303 -8.98 2.42 4.63
N LEU A 304 -8.78 1.89 3.43
CA LEU A 304 -7.89 0.78 3.14
C LEU A 304 -6.51 1.35 2.83
N TYR A 305 -5.61 1.34 3.82
CA TYR A 305 -4.32 2.06 3.75
C TYR A 305 -3.23 1.31 3.02
N LYS A 306 -3.23 -0.02 3.12
CA LYS A 306 -2.17 -0.85 2.55
C LYS A 306 -2.71 -2.20 2.10
N ILE A 307 -2.27 -2.66 0.94
CA ILE A 307 -2.52 -3.99 0.40
C ILE A 307 -1.16 -4.69 0.30
N VAL A 308 -1.07 -5.89 0.85
CA VAL A 308 0.16 -6.69 0.83
C VAL A 308 -0.16 -8.09 0.32
N PHE A 309 0.55 -8.54 -0.70
CA PHE A 309 0.59 -9.93 -1.10
C PHE A 309 1.96 -10.51 -0.72
N LEU A 310 1.97 -11.52 0.14
CA LEU A 310 3.16 -12.28 0.52
C LEU A 310 3.45 -13.35 -0.53
N GLU A 311 2.39 -13.92 -1.06
CA GLU A 311 2.32 -14.90 -2.14
C GLU A 311 1.02 -14.62 -2.92
N PRO A 312 0.87 -15.08 -4.16
CA PRO A 312 -0.36 -14.86 -4.93
C PRO A 312 -1.63 -15.35 -4.23
N GLU A 313 -1.52 -16.38 -3.39
CA GLU A 313 -2.65 -16.97 -2.66
C GLU A 313 -2.75 -16.45 -1.20
N ARG A 314 -1.87 -15.54 -0.80
CA ARG A 314 -1.83 -15.02 0.57
C ARG A 314 -1.64 -13.50 0.58
N GLY A 315 -2.70 -12.79 0.87
CA GLY A 315 -2.70 -11.33 0.91
C GLY A 315 -3.50 -10.78 2.08
N PHE A 316 -3.24 -9.53 2.41
CA PHE A 316 -3.93 -8.77 3.44
C PHE A 316 -4.20 -7.35 2.98
N ILE A 317 -5.32 -6.79 3.43
CA ILE A 317 -5.61 -5.36 3.38
C ILE A 317 -5.75 -4.87 4.80
N ILE A 318 -5.06 -3.79 5.12
CA ILE A 318 -5.11 -3.14 6.44
C ILE A 318 -5.57 -1.70 6.31
N GLY A 319 -6.22 -1.21 7.37
CA GLY A 319 -6.82 0.12 7.32
C GLY A 319 -7.03 0.77 8.67
N ASP A 320 -7.84 1.82 8.69
CA ASP A 320 -8.23 2.48 9.94
C ASP A 320 -9.22 1.65 10.76
N ARG A 321 -9.37 2.01 12.02
CA ARG A 321 -10.34 1.40 12.95
C ARG A 321 -10.24 -0.12 13.05
N GLY A 322 -9.01 -0.67 13.01
CA GLY A 322 -8.77 -2.10 13.10
C GLY A 322 -9.21 -2.89 11.87
N ALA A 323 -9.43 -2.24 10.74
CA ALA A 323 -9.81 -2.94 9.51
C ALA A 323 -8.70 -3.86 9.04
N LEU A 324 -8.98 -5.15 9.00
CA LEU A 324 -8.12 -6.20 8.47
C LEU A 324 -8.94 -7.13 7.59
N LEU A 325 -8.53 -7.29 6.34
CA LEU A 325 -9.09 -8.27 5.42
C LEU A 325 -7.99 -9.24 5.00
N LYS A 326 -8.34 -10.52 4.89
CA LYS A 326 -7.46 -11.59 4.43
C LYS A 326 -7.94 -12.11 3.08
N TYR A 327 -7.02 -12.27 2.15
CA TYR A 327 -7.28 -12.89 0.85
C TYR A 327 -7.52 -14.40 1.00
N LEU A 328 -8.62 -14.87 0.41
CA LEU A 328 -8.97 -16.28 0.32
C LEU A 328 -9.23 -16.61 -1.16
N PRO A 329 -8.35 -17.35 -1.83
CA PRO A 329 -8.52 -17.67 -3.25
C PRO A 329 -9.83 -18.41 -3.48
N ASN A 330 -10.41 -18.22 -4.67
CA ASN A 330 -11.61 -18.97 -5.07
C ASN A 330 -11.28 -20.47 -5.16
N PRO A 331 -11.97 -21.35 -4.42
CA PRO A 331 -11.73 -22.80 -4.47
C PRO A 331 -11.85 -23.40 -5.88
N GLU A 332 -12.68 -22.80 -6.74
CA GLU A 332 -12.88 -23.27 -8.12
C GLU A 332 -11.68 -22.99 -9.03
N THR A 333 -10.86 -21.97 -8.71
CA THR A 333 -9.67 -21.62 -9.51
C THR A 333 -8.41 -22.34 -9.05
N THR A 334 -8.44 -23.00 -7.90
CA THR A 334 -7.30 -23.73 -7.32
C THR A 334 -7.32 -25.23 -7.61
N SER A 335 -8.32 -25.73 -8.35
CA SER A 335 -8.36 -27.13 -8.78
C SER A 335 -7.28 -27.41 -9.84
N PRO A 336 -6.51 -28.52 -9.72
CA PRO A 336 -5.44 -28.88 -10.65
C PRO A 336 -5.92 -29.27 -12.07
N GLU A 337 -7.21 -29.24 -12.36
CA GLU A 337 -7.81 -29.64 -13.66
C GLU A 337 -7.92 -28.50 -14.68
N ALA A 338 -7.43 -27.29 -14.36
CA ALA A 338 -7.52 -26.11 -15.25
C ALA A 338 -6.15 -25.70 -15.86
N ALA A 339 -5.22 -26.64 -16.04
CA ALA A 339 -3.92 -26.40 -16.69
C ALA A 339 -3.80 -27.16 -18.02
#